data_69e9a3ae2a2985fe697ffa215c057e52
#
_entry.id   69e9a3ae2a2985fe697ffa215c057e52
#
_cell.length_a   1.000
_cell.length_b   1.000
_cell.length_c   1.000
_cell.angle_alpha   90.00
_cell.angle_beta   90.00
_cell.angle_gamma   90.00
#
_symmetry.space_group_name_H-M   'P 1'
#
loop_
_entity.id
_entity.type
_entity.pdbx_description
1 polymer ?
#
loop_
_entity_poly.entity_id
_entity_poly.type
_entity_poly.pdbx_seq_one_letter_code
_entity_poly.pdbx_strand_id
1 'polypeptide(L)'
;ERIYPAAGGGHQIVTVPCSGVRKGAERTVAVADGVVYYLGNDGVYAFDGSMPVCVSRALGDKRYTGGVAGGESGRYWLSAVDAAGETELLVYDTQKRLWHRQDNTAAVAFARWNGEMTVLCSDGRLLDTSGTLGTAETGFSWSAESGDLGLYTPEHKYLSRLELRLKAAAGSTVKAYVCYDGDNVWEQVGGVSGEAGQT
;
A
#
# COMPACT_ATOMS: atom_id res chain seq x y z
N GLU A 1 5.00 24.18 -5.51
CA GLU A 1 5.44 25.12 -6.58
C GLU A 1 5.78 24.33 -7.84
N ARG A 2 5.53 24.93 -9.00
CA ARG A 2 6.00 24.44 -10.31
C ARG A 2 6.97 25.44 -10.90
N ILE A 3 8.05 24.94 -11.48
CA ILE A 3 9.07 25.75 -12.13
C ILE A 3 9.00 25.48 -13.63
N TYR A 4 8.80 26.53 -14.41
CA TYR A 4 8.78 26.48 -15.87
C TYR A 4 9.90 27.33 -16.45
N PRO A 5 10.50 26.91 -17.58
CA PRO A 5 11.40 27.80 -18.32
C PRO A 5 10.59 28.99 -18.86
N ALA A 6 11.12 30.18 -18.70
CA ALA A 6 10.50 31.40 -19.22
C ALA A 6 11.00 31.71 -20.64
N ALA A 7 10.16 32.28 -21.49
CA ALA A 7 10.46 32.56 -22.90
C ALA A 7 11.61 33.58 -23.15
N GLY A 8 12.08 34.28 -22.11
CA GLY A 8 13.20 35.24 -22.19
C GLY A 8 14.47 34.79 -21.48
N GLY A 9 14.57 33.51 -21.13
CA GLY A 9 15.58 32.98 -20.21
C GLY A 9 15.18 33.16 -18.75
N GLY A 10 15.66 32.25 -17.88
CA GLY A 10 15.27 32.19 -16.49
C GLY A 10 14.10 31.21 -16.26
N HIS A 11 13.48 31.29 -15.08
CA HIS A 11 12.42 30.37 -14.66
C HIS A 11 11.25 31.13 -14.07
N GLN A 12 10.05 30.68 -14.35
CA GLN A 12 8.83 31.15 -13.71
C GLN A 12 8.40 30.14 -12.65
N ILE A 13 8.11 30.63 -11.45
CA ILE A 13 7.62 29.81 -10.34
C ILE A 13 6.12 30.08 -10.19
N VAL A 14 5.33 29.02 -10.20
CA VAL A 14 3.88 29.08 -9.98
C VAL A 14 3.53 28.26 -8.77
N THR A 15 2.82 28.86 -7.82
CA THR A 15 2.26 28.13 -6.67
C THR A 15 1.06 27.32 -7.10
N VAL A 16 1.09 26.01 -6.82
CA VAL A 16 -0.02 25.10 -7.07
C VAL A 16 -0.75 24.86 -5.75
N PRO A 17 -2.08 25.07 -5.69
CA PRO A 17 -2.86 24.87 -4.46
C PRO A 17 -3.11 23.36 -4.23
N CYS A 18 -2.10 22.66 -3.75
CA CYS A 18 -2.17 21.24 -3.44
C CYS A 18 -1.30 20.93 -2.22
N SER A 19 -1.58 19.80 -1.58
CA SER A 19 -0.72 19.26 -0.53
C SER A 19 0.66 18.97 -1.09
N GLY A 20 1.69 19.55 -0.50
CA GLY A 20 3.09 19.24 -0.80
C GLY A 20 3.59 18.08 0.05
N VAL A 21 4.89 17.80 -0.09
CA VAL A 21 5.57 16.81 0.76
C VAL A 21 5.50 17.28 2.21
N ARG A 22 5.07 16.38 3.10
CA ARG A 22 5.06 16.65 4.54
C ARG A 22 6.47 16.90 5.04
N LYS A 23 6.64 17.90 5.90
CA LYS A 23 7.91 18.18 6.55
C LYS A 23 8.40 16.97 7.34
N GLY A 24 9.61 16.51 7.08
CA GLY A 24 10.20 15.30 7.66
C GLY A 24 9.88 14.02 6.90
N ALA A 25 9.10 14.10 5.80
CA ALA A 25 8.77 12.97 4.96
C ALA A 25 9.40 13.05 3.55
N GLU A 26 10.48 13.82 3.40
CA GLU A 26 11.15 14.05 2.11
C GLU A 26 11.66 12.74 1.50
N ARG A 27 12.02 11.77 2.34
CA ARG A 27 12.49 10.44 1.91
C ARG A 27 11.38 9.52 1.41
N THR A 28 10.12 9.96 1.47
CA THR A 28 8.99 9.25 0.87
C THR A 28 8.75 9.59 -0.60
N VAL A 29 9.52 10.54 -1.15
CA VAL A 29 9.43 10.88 -2.56
C VAL A 29 10.10 9.80 -3.38
N ALA A 30 9.33 9.12 -4.21
CA ALA A 30 9.83 8.10 -5.14
C ALA A 30 9.04 8.11 -6.45
N VAL A 31 9.65 7.59 -7.50
CA VAL A 31 9.03 7.51 -8.84
C VAL A 31 8.70 6.05 -9.15
N ALA A 32 7.46 5.80 -9.54
CA ALA A 32 7.02 4.52 -10.09
C ALA A 32 6.22 4.80 -11.38
N ASP A 33 6.52 4.09 -12.45
CA ASP A 33 5.88 4.24 -13.77
C ASP A 33 5.80 5.69 -14.28
N GLY A 34 6.84 6.50 -14.01
CA GLY A 34 6.90 7.91 -14.43
C GLY A 34 6.06 8.87 -13.59
N VAL A 35 5.38 8.38 -12.55
CA VAL A 35 4.59 9.17 -11.59
C VAL A 35 5.38 9.34 -10.30
N VAL A 36 5.41 10.57 -9.77
CA VAL A 36 6.03 10.88 -8.47
C VAL A 36 5.01 10.61 -7.37
N TYR A 37 5.38 9.77 -6.42
CA TYR A 37 4.60 9.52 -5.20
C TYR A 37 5.29 10.14 -4.00
N TYR A 38 4.50 10.63 -3.05
CA TYR A 38 5.04 11.22 -1.82
C TYR A 38 4.00 11.25 -0.69
N LEU A 39 4.47 11.29 0.54
CA LEU A 39 3.63 11.49 1.71
C LEU A 39 3.40 13.00 1.94
N GLY A 40 2.15 13.42 1.83
CA GLY A 40 1.66 14.74 2.18
C GLY A 40 1.17 14.81 3.64
N ASN A 41 0.51 15.90 4.01
CA ASN A 41 0.01 16.10 5.38
C ASN A 41 -1.18 15.20 5.73
N ASP A 42 -1.99 14.87 4.74
CA ASP A 42 -3.28 14.19 4.87
C ASP A 42 -3.35 12.84 4.12
N GLY A 43 -2.25 12.41 3.52
CA GLY A 43 -2.18 11.12 2.83
C GLY A 43 -1.04 11.05 1.83
N VAL A 44 -0.99 9.96 1.07
CA VAL A 44 -0.04 9.76 -0.02
C VAL A 44 -0.62 10.30 -1.31
N TYR A 45 0.19 11.02 -2.04
CA TYR A 45 -0.16 11.66 -3.30
C TYR A 45 0.61 11.08 -4.47
N ALA A 46 -0.06 11.02 -5.62
CA ALA A 46 0.52 10.74 -6.93
C ALA A 46 0.54 12.03 -7.76
N PHE A 47 1.65 12.33 -8.39
CA PHE A 47 1.85 13.50 -9.24
C PHE A 47 2.46 13.10 -10.58
N ASP A 48 1.71 13.27 -11.64
CA ASP A 48 2.08 12.96 -13.02
C ASP A 48 2.49 14.18 -13.86
N GLY A 49 2.65 15.33 -13.20
CA GLY A 49 2.91 16.63 -13.84
C GLY A 49 1.68 17.53 -13.92
N SER A 50 0.49 17.00 -13.67
CA SER A 50 -0.76 17.77 -13.57
C SER A 50 -1.06 18.21 -12.13
N MET A 51 -2.21 17.91 -11.58
CA MET A 51 -2.55 18.14 -10.17
C MET A 51 -2.31 16.85 -9.36
N PRO A 52 -1.67 16.94 -8.18
CA PRO A 52 -1.50 15.78 -7.31
C PRO A 52 -2.85 15.21 -6.88
N VAL A 53 -2.96 13.89 -6.92
CA VAL A 53 -4.15 13.15 -6.51
C VAL A 53 -3.83 12.32 -5.27
N CYS A 54 -4.67 12.41 -4.23
CA CYS A 54 -4.53 11.56 -3.05
C CYS A 54 -4.93 10.13 -3.40
N VAL A 55 -3.96 9.19 -3.28
CA VAL A 55 -4.15 7.77 -3.61
C VAL A 55 -4.33 6.89 -2.37
N SER A 56 -4.14 7.43 -1.16
CA SER A 56 -4.20 6.67 0.09
C SER A 56 -5.55 6.71 0.80
N ARG A 57 -6.61 7.20 0.19
CA ARG A 57 -7.94 7.24 0.82
C ARG A 57 -8.44 5.86 1.25
N ALA A 58 -8.07 4.83 0.51
CA ALA A 58 -8.41 3.44 0.83
C ALA A 58 -7.74 2.91 2.12
N LEU A 59 -6.71 3.59 2.64
CA LEU A 59 -6.06 3.25 3.92
C LEU A 59 -6.84 3.80 5.14
N GLY A 60 -8.00 4.42 4.91
CA GLY A 60 -8.83 5.01 5.96
C GLY A 60 -8.24 6.28 6.56
N ASP A 61 -8.57 6.52 7.83
CA ASP A 61 -8.19 7.74 8.54
C ASP A 61 -6.79 7.70 9.18
N LYS A 62 -6.05 6.62 8.95
CA LYS A 62 -4.71 6.47 9.51
C LYS A 62 -3.77 7.56 8.97
N ARG A 63 -3.07 8.23 9.87
CA ARG A 63 -2.14 9.32 9.56
C ARG A 63 -0.70 8.89 9.83
N TYR A 64 0.14 9.11 8.84
CA TYR A 64 1.57 8.85 8.94
C TYR A 64 2.32 10.16 9.14
N THR A 65 3.35 10.12 9.97
CA THR A 65 4.17 11.28 10.34
C THR A 65 5.43 11.40 9.52
N GLY A 66 5.89 10.29 8.94
CA GLY A 66 7.09 10.21 8.13
C GLY A 66 7.25 8.83 7.52
N GLY A 67 8.42 8.58 6.96
CA GLY A 67 8.76 7.31 6.36
C GLY A 67 9.85 7.39 5.31
N VAL A 68 10.06 6.27 4.66
CA VAL A 68 11.01 6.11 3.55
C VAL A 68 10.33 5.34 2.43
N ALA A 69 10.57 5.73 1.20
CA ALA A 69 9.95 5.07 0.06
C ALA A 69 10.93 4.64 -1.02
N GLY A 70 10.47 3.71 -1.85
CA GLY A 70 11.09 3.28 -3.09
C GLY A 70 10.06 3.11 -4.19
N GLY A 71 10.49 3.25 -5.43
CA GLY A 71 9.65 3.06 -6.59
C GLY A 71 10.28 2.11 -7.59
N GLU A 72 9.45 1.25 -8.15
CA GLU A 72 9.80 0.35 -9.25
C GLU A 72 8.65 0.28 -10.25
N SER A 73 8.82 -0.46 -11.33
CA SER A 73 7.74 -0.66 -12.29
C SER A 73 6.54 -1.35 -11.63
N GLY A 74 5.39 -0.69 -11.68
CA GLY A 74 4.13 -1.19 -11.15
C GLY A 74 3.94 -1.04 -9.63
N ARG A 75 4.94 -0.54 -8.86
CA ARG A 75 4.83 -0.49 -7.39
C ARG A 75 5.53 0.72 -6.78
N TYR A 76 4.84 1.32 -5.83
CA TYR A 76 5.41 2.29 -4.89
C TYR A 76 5.43 1.66 -3.49
N TRP A 77 6.61 1.55 -2.91
CA TRP A 77 6.88 0.98 -1.59
C TRP A 77 7.01 2.10 -0.58
N LEU A 78 6.36 1.99 0.55
CA LEU A 78 6.39 2.99 1.62
C LEU A 78 6.51 2.32 2.98
N SER A 79 7.65 2.44 3.63
CA SER A 79 7.77 2.13 5.05
C SER A 79 7.38 3.40 5.81
N ALA A 80 6.14 3.44 6.28
CA ALA A 80 5.52 4.59 6.91
C ALA A 80 5.55 4.47 8.43
N VAL A 81 5.70 5.59 9.11
CA VAL A 81 5.65 5.69 10.58
C VAL A 81 4.43 6.49 10.97
N ASP A 82 3.62 5.97 11.87
CA ASP A 82 2.44 6.67 12.38
C ASP A 82 2.75 7.59 13.58
N ALA A 83 1.73 8.21 14.16
CA ALA A 83 1.89 9.11 15.29
C ALA A 83 2.30 8.40 16.60
N ALA A 84 2.07 7.09 16.72
CA ALA A 84 2.50 6.28 17.84
C ALA A 84 3.95 5.78 17.69
N GLY A 85 4.57 6.01 16.53
CA GLY A 85 5.90 5.50 16.21
C GLY A 85 5.90 4.08 15.64
N GLU A 86 4.72 3.52 15.38
CA GLU A 86 4.58 2.21 14.77
C GLU A 86 4.89 2.29 13.27
N THR A 87 5.59 1.28 12.77
CA THR A 87 5.98 1.20 11.36
C THR A 87 5.11 0.22 10.61
N GLU A 88 4.75 0.57 9.39
CA GLU A 88 4.09 -0.32 8.43
C GLU A 88 4.79 -0.25 7.08
N LEU A 89 5.06 -1.39 6.48
CA LEU A 89 5.48 -1.49 5.09
C LEU A 89 4.23 -1.63 4.21
N LEU A 90 3.96 -0.57 3.46
CA LEU A 90 2.83 -0.46 2.56
C LEU A 90 3.31 -0.53 1.12
N VAL A 91 2.52 -1.16 0.26
CA VAL A 91 2.80 -1.25 -1.17
C VAL A 91 1.57 -0.80 -1.95
N TYR A 92 1.77 0.16 -2.83
CA TYR A 92 0.77 0.60 -3.79
C TYR A 92 1.04 -0.02 -5.15
N ASP A 93 0.11 -0.85 -5.62
CA ASP A 93 0.11 -1.36 -7.00
C ASP A 93 -0.45 -0.26 -7.91
N THR A 94 0.41 0.31 -8.76
CA THR A 94 0.06 1.47 -9.60
C THR A 94 -0.93 1.10 -10.71
N GLN A 95 -0.91 -0.16 -11.16
CA GLN A 95 -1.77 -0.66 -12.23
C GLN A 95 -3.17 -0.99 -11.72
N LYS A 96 -3.25 -1.68 -10.58
CA LYS A 96 -4.52 -2.04 -9.94
C LYS A 96 -5.09 -0.92 -9.09
N ARG A 97 -4.26 0.09 -8.74
CA ARG A 97 -4.60 1.19 -7.83
C ARG A 97 -5.04 0.70 -6.45
N LEU A 98 -4.35 -0.31 -5.95
CA LEU A 98 -4.64 -0.96 -4.68
C LEU A 98 -3.46 -0.84 -3.74
N TRP A 99 -3.78 -0.60 -2.48
CA TRP A 99 -2.82 -0.70 -1.38
C TRP A 99 -2.89 -2.07 -0.74
N HIS A 100 -1.75 -2.60 -0.35
CA HIS A 100 -1.68 -3.69 0.61
C HIS A 100 -0.60 -3.40 1.64
N ARG A 101 -0.81 -3.90 2.83
CA ARG A 101 0.18 -3.91 3.89
C ARG A 101 0.98 -5.19 3.76
N GLN A 102 2.29 -5.08 3.64
CA GLN A 102 3.20 -6.21 3.58
C GLN A 102 3.45 -6.76 4.99
N ASP A 103 4.04 -5.92 5.84
CA ASP A 103 4.41 -6.24 7.22
C ASP A 103 4.73 -4.95 8.01
N ASN A 104 5.53 -5.08 9.09
CA ASN A 104 6.00 -3.97 9.91
C ASN A 104 7.49 -3.65 9.67
N THR A 105 8.05 -3.98 8.52
CA THR A 105 9.45 -3.73 8.23
C THR A 105 9.78 -2.24 8.29
N ALA A 106 10.67 -1.88 9.21
CA ALA A 106 11.21 -0.54 9.35
C ALA A 106 12.36 -0.34 8.35
N ALA A 107 12.06 0.21 7.19
CA ALA A 107 13.05 0.49 6.17
C ALA A 107 13.82 1.77 6.48
N VAL A 108 15.12 1.74 6.24
CA VAL A 108 16.00 2.91 6.24
C VAL A 108 16.23 3.42 4.82
N ALA A 109 16.26 2.52 3.85
CA ALA A 109 16.40 2.88 2.44
C ALA A 109 15.81 1.79 1.54
N PHE A 110 15.40 2.23 0.36
CA PHE A 110 15.06 1.36 -0.75
C PHE A 110 16.04 1.60 -1.89
N ALA A 111 16.46 0.54 -2.54
CA ALA A 111 17.30 0.60 -3.73
C ALA A 111 16.93 -0.51 -4.70
N ARG A 112 17.08 -0.24 -5.99
CA ARG A 112 16.92 -1.29 -6.98
C ARG A 112 18.25 -1.99 -7.19
N TRP A 113 18.30 -3.29 -6.95
CA TRP A 113 19.46 -4.13 -7.12
C TRP A 113 19.11 -5.34 -7.99
N ASN A 114 19.91 -5.56 -9.03
CA ASN A 114 19.71 -6.69 -9.96
C ASN A 114 18.28 -6.83 -10.52
N GLY A 115 17.61 -5.70 -10.75
CA GLY A 115 16.25 -5.68 -11.29
C GLY A 115 15.13 -5.72 -10.25
N GLU A 116 15.45 -6.02 -8.99
CA GLU A 116 14.50 -6.17 -7.88
C GLU A 116 14.63 -5.06 -6.85
N MET A 117 13.55 -4.76 -6.16
CA MET A 117 13.58 -3.84 -5.03
C MET A 117 14.28 -4.50 -3.85
N THR A 118 15.26 -3.81 -3.31
CA THR A 118 16.00 -4.21 -2.10
C THR A 118 15.73 -3.20 -1.01
N VAL A 119 15.50 -3.69 0.20
CA VAL A 119 15.19 -2.91 1.38
C VAL A 119 16.30 -3.03 2.39
N LEU A 120 16.89 -1.91 2.79
CA LEU A 120 17.76 -1.84 3.96
C LEU A 120 16.91 -1.57 5.19
N CYS A 121 16.90 -2.50 6.14
CA CYS A 121 16.16 -2.41 7.38
C CYS A 121 16.94 -1.63 8.46
N SER A 122 16.23 -1.11 9.45
CA SER A 122 16.81 -0.38 10.59
C SER A 122 17.71 -1.24 11.47
N ASP A 123 17.53 -2.56 11.43
CA ASP A 123 18.39 -3.55 12.12
C ASP A 123 19.62 -3.98 11.31
N GLY A 124 19.84 -3.38 10.13
CA GLY A 124 20.96 -3.64 9.25
C GLY A 124 20.76 -4.81 8.27
N ARG A 125 19.60 -5.49 8.29
CA ARG A 125 19.31 -6.54 7.31
C ARG A 125 19.03 -5.93 5.94
N LEU A 126 19.44 -6.66 4.90
CA LEU A 126 19.03 -6.43 3.52
C LEU A 126 17.97 -7.46 3.16
N LEU A 127 16.82 -6.99 2.73
CA LEU A 127 15.71 -7.83 2.27
C LEU A 127 15.52 -7.63 0.78
N ASP A 128 15.23 -8.71 0.09
CA ASP A 128 14.84 -8.73 -1.31
C ASP A 128 13.32 -8.96 -1.41
N THR A 129 12.65 -8.20 -2.24
CA THR A 129 11.20 -8.31 -2.43
C THR A 129 10.79 -9.36 -3.46
N SER A 130 11.75 -9.99 -4.14
CA SER A 130 11.49 -11.01 -5.18
C SER A 130 10.99 -12.33 -4.62
N GLY A 131 11.27 -12.62 -3.36
CA GLY A 131 11.00 -13.92 -2.75
C GLY A 131 11.90 -15.07 -3.24
N THR A 132 12.96 -14.76 -4.01
CA THR A 132 13.87 -15.77 -4.58
C THR A 132 15.05 -16.09 -3.68
N LEU A 133 15.39 -15.24 -2.74
CA LEU A 133 16.48 -15.48 -1.78
C LEU A 133 15.96 -16.27 -0.57
N GLY A 134 15.68 -17.48 -0.78
CA GLY A 134 15.60 -18.71 -0.01
C GLY A 134 15.57 -18.77 1.51
N THR A 135 15.20 -17.75 2.25
CA THR A 135 14.78 -17.93 3.64
C THR A 135 13.29 -18.18 3.67
N ALA A 136 12.88 -19.32 4.24
CA ALA A 136 11.47 -19.60 4.46
C ALA A 136 10.84 -18.45 5.24
N GLU A 137 9.82 -17.82 4.67
CA GLU A 137 9.02 -16.83 5.38
C GLU A 137 8.36 -17.49 6.60
N THR A 138 8.41 -16.80 7.73
CA THR A 138 7.62 -17.20 8.90
C THR A 138 6.15 -16.97 8.59
N GLY A 139 5.27 -17.84 9.08
CA GLY A 139 3.83 -17.68 8.91
C GLY A 139 3.37 -16.29 9.38
N PHE A 140 2.54 -15.64 8.60
CA PHE A 140 1.97 -14.33 8.91
C PHE A 140 0.44 -14.36 8.81
N SER A 141 -0.21 -13.48 9.55
CA SER A 141 -1.65 -13.27 9.45
C SER A 141 -1.94 -12.14 8.47
N TRP A 142 -2.92 -12.34 7.61
CA TRP A 142 -3.43 -11.32 6.72
C TRP A 142 -4.95 -11.23 6.80
N SER A 143 -5.48 -10.09 6.42
CA SER A 143 -6.91 -9.88 6.27
C SER A 143 -7.18 -9.08 5.00
N ALA A 144 -8.30 -9.36 4.37
CA ALA A 144 -8.81 -8.59 3.25
C ALA A 144 -10.29 -8.31 3.51
N GLU A 145 -10.66 -7.04 3.46
CA GLU A 145 -12.03 -6.58 3.64
C GLU A 145 -12.47 -5.87 2.37
N SER A 146 -13.64 -6.22 1.85
CA SER A 146 -14.25 -5.49 0.74
C SER A 146 -15.01 -4.28 1.30
N GLY A 147 -15.20 -3.26 0.48
CA GLY A 147 -16.22 -2.25 0.78
C GLY A 147 -17.63 -2.86 0.80
N ASP A 148 -18.59 -2.07 1.29
CA ASP A 148 -19.99 -2.48 1.38
C ASP A 148 -20.56 -2.91 0.03
N LEU A 149 -21.13 -4.11 -0.01
CA LEU A 149 -21.78 -4.65 -1.20
C LEU A 149 -23.23 -4.14 -1.30
N GLY A 150 -23.38 -2.82 -1.43
CA GLY A 150 -24.68 -2.15 -1.49
C GLY A 150 -25.52 -2.48 -2.75
N LEU A 151 -24.89 -2.93 -3.84
CA LEU A 151 -25.55 -3.27 -5.12
C LEU A 151 -26.53 -2.20 -5.61
N TYR A 152 -26.32 -0.94 -5.22
CA TYR A 152 -27.14 0.24 -5.57
C TYR A 152 -28.62 0.15 -5.17
N THR A 153 -28.96 -0.70 -4.20
CA THR A 153 -30.31 -0.82 -3.66
C THR A 153 -30.29 -0.79 -2.13
N PRO A 154 -31.19 -0.03 -1.48
CA PRO A 154 -31.35 0.01 -0.03
C PRO A 154 -32.09 -1.22 0.54
N GLU A 155 -32.67 -2.07 -0.31
CA GLU A 155 -33.45 -3.21 0.12
C GLU A 155 -32.59 -4.31 0.75
N HIS A 156 -33.24 -5.17 1.54
CA HIS A 156 -32.61 -6.37 2.09
C HIS A 156 -32.00 -7.24 0.98
N LYS A 157 -30.77 -7.69 1.20
CA LYS A 157 -30.04 -8.51 0.26
C LYS A 157 -29.82 -9.90 0.85
N TYR A 158 -29.86 -10.88 0.00
CA TYR A 158 -29.61 -12.25 0.38
C TYR A 158 -28.33 -12.76 -0.29
N LEU A 159 -27.31 -13.06 0.51
CA LEU A 159 -26.08 -13.70 0.01
C LEU A 159 -26.28 -15.21 0.02
N SER A 160 -26.49 -15.80 -1.15
CA SER A 160 -26.74 -17.25 -1.29
C SER A 160 -25.45 -18.06 -1.46
N ARG A 161 -24.38 -17.43 -1.92
CA ARG A 161 -23.11 -18.13 -2.20
C ARG A 161 -21.94 -17.17 -2.13
N LEU A 162 -20.89 -17.58 -1.42
CA LEU A 162 -19.56 -16.99 -1.46
C LEU A 162 -18.61 -18.02 -2.07
N GLU A 163 -17.90 -17.65 -3.14
CA GLU A 163 -16.88 -18.48 -3.77
C GLU A 163 -15.52 -17.81 -3.64
N LEU A 164 -14.59 -18.46 -2.96
CA LEU A 164 -13.22 -18.00 -2.81
C LEU A 164 -12.30 -18.90 -3.64
N ARG A 165 -11.51 -18.27 -4.52
CA ARG A 165 -10.44 -18.95 -5.26
C ARG A 165 -9.11 -18.49 -4.70
N LEU A 166 -8.42 -19.38 -4.03
CA LEU A 166 -7.15 -19.07 -3.38
C LEU A 166 -6.18 -20.24 -3.54
N LYS A 167 -4.91 -19.90 -3.49
CA LYS A 167 -3.82 -20.86 -3.39
C LYS A 167 -3.23 -20.73 -2.00
N ALA A 168 -3.45 -21.73 -1.16
CA ALA A 168 -2.96 -21.75 0.21
C ALA A 168 -1.84 -22.78 0.36
N ALA A 169 -0.78 -22.41 1.05
CA ALA A 169 0.29 -23.34 1.40
C ALA A 169 -0.23 -24.36 2.45
N ALA A 170 0.41 -25.54 2.51
CA ALA A 170 0.11 -26.53 3.55
C ALA A 170 0.24 -25.91 4.95
N GLY A 171 -0.74 -26.15 5.82
CA GLY A 171 -0.80 -25.59 7.17
C GLY A 171 -1.38 -24.18 7.26
N SER A 172 -1.71 -23.54 6.13
CA SER A 172 -2.42 -22.25 6.13
C SER A 172 -3.90 -22.46 6.47
N THR A 173 -4.50 -21.53 7.19
CA THR A 173 -5.94 -21.49 7.46
C THR A 173 -6.52 -20.18 6.97
N VAL A 174 -7.60 -20.24 6.19
CA VAL A 174 -8.36 -19.09 5.72
C VAL A 174 -9.76 -19.15 6.30
N LYS A 175 -10.24 -18.05 6.87
CA LYS A 175 -11.58 -17.91 7.42
C LYS A 175 -12.29 -16.78 6.70
N ALA A 176 -13.55 -16.98 6.38
CA ALA A 176 -14.41 -15.98 5.77
C ALA A 176 -15.42 -15.46 6.80
N TYR A 177 -15.56 -14.14 6.83
CA TYR A 177 -16.49 -13.45 7.71
C TYR A 177 -17.38 -12.52 6.91
N VAL A 178 -18.56 -12.25 7.41
CA VAL A 178 -19.50 -11.28 6.87
C VAL A 178 -19.91 -10.33 7.99
N CYS A 179 -19.99 -9.05 7.68
CA CYS A 179 -20.55 -8.01 8.53
C CYS A 179 -21.79 -7.46 7.82
N TYR A 180 -22.90 -7.33 8.51
CA TYR A 180 -24.14 -6.79 7.96
C TYR A 180 -24.35 -5.35 8.39
N ASP A 181 -24.81 -4.53 7.45
CA ASP A 181 -25.26 -3.15 7.67
C ASP A 181 -24.27 -2.25 8.45
N GLY A 182 -22.98 -2.59 8.41
CA GLY A 182 -21.93 -1.79 9.07
C GLY A 182 -21.99 -1.81 10.61
N ASP A 183 -22.60 -2.81 11.22
CA ASP A 183 -22.74 -2.93 12.68
C ASP A 183 -21.43 -3.31 13.40
N ASN A 184 -20.35 -3.55 12.64
CA ASN A 184 -19.05 -4.02 13.10
C ASN A 184 -19.09 -5.39 13.83
N VAL A 185 -20.15 -6.16 13.64
CA VAL A 185 -20.27 -7.53 14.13
C VAL A 185 -19.93 -8.50 13.01
N TRP A 186 -18.82 -9.20 13.15
CA TRP A 186 -18.32 -10.11 12.13
C TRP A 186 -18.72 -11.55 12.43
N GLU A 187 -19.52 -12.14 11.55
CA GLU A 187 -19.94 -13.54 11.62
C GLU A 187 -19.07 -14.42 10.72
N GLN A 188 -18.51 -15.48 11.26
CA GLN A 188 -17.77 -16.45 10.45
C GLN A 188 -18.74 -17.32 9.64
N VAL A 189 -18.67 -17.21 8.32
CA VAL A 189 -19.52 -17.97 7.39
C VAL A 189 -18.82 -19.18 6.77
N GLY A 190 -17.51 -19.30 6.94
CA GLY A 190 -16.77 -20.43 6.42
C GLY A 190 -15.30 -20.42 6.79
N GLY A 191 -14.62 -21.49 6.46
CA GLY A 191 -13.17 -21.61 6.61
C GLY A 191 -12.63 -22.83 5.88
N VAL A 192 -11.37 -22.76 5.48
CA VAL A 192 -10.64 -23.82 4.81
C VAL A 192 -9.21 -23.87 5.32
N SER A 193 -8.66 -25.06 5.49
CA SER A 193 -7.25 -25.28 5.80
C SER A 193 -6.56 -25.89 4.59
N GLY A 194 -5.40 -25.37 4.24
CA GLY A 194 -4.57 -25.90 3.16
C GLY A 194 -3.96 -27.26 3.57
N GLU A 195 -4.24 -28.30 2.78
CA GLU A 195 -3.65 -29.60 2.95
C GLU A 195 -2.46 -29.79 1.98
N ALA A 196 -1.51 -30.61 2.36
CA ALA A 196 -0.39 -30.95 1.48
C ALA A 196 -0.91 -31.72 0.25
N GLY A 197 -0.75 -31.15 -0.95
CA GLY A 197 -1.10 -31.81 -2.22
C GLY A 197 -2.40 -31.35 -2.89
N GLN A 198 -3.12 -30.36 -2.35
CA GLN A 198 -4.20 -29.66 -3.05
C GLN A 198 -3.64 -28.45 -3.81
N THR A 199 -3.60 -28.55 -5.13
CA THR A 199 -3.25 -27.48 -6.06
C THR A 199 -4.49 -26.97 -6.80
#